data_3bf857ae0c07ede1d64395b8ed66b21e
#
_entry.id   3bf857ae0c07ede1d64395b8ed66b21e
#
_cell.length_a   1.000
_cell.length_b   1.000
_cell.length_c   1.000
_cell.angle_alpha   90.00
_cell.angle_beta   90.00
_cell.angle_gamma   90.00
#
_symmetry.space_group_name_H-M   'P 1'
#
loop_
_entity.id
_entity.type
_entity.pdbx_description
1 polymer ?
#
loop_
_entity_poly.entity_id
_entity_poly.type
_entity_poly.pdbx_seq_one_letter_code
_entity_poly.pdbx_strand_id
1 'polypeptide(L)'
;MLLMDVENLYARGWSHVVSTTDSVAELEAFRILIGAPERALQLKRRPHLDLKLEPRERALARPEVLVFRRTVELLRYLRAIRNGTVAEPVFTPTSPTDP
;
A
#
# COMPACT_ATOMS: atom_id res chain seq x y z
N MET A 1 7.85 2.03 -2.92
CA MET A 1 6.88 0.99 -3.33
C MET A 1 5.76 0.93 -2.33
N LEU A 2 4.53 0.73 -2.80
CA LEU A 2 3.35 0.70 -1.94
C LEU A 2 2.89 -0.73 -1.68
N LEU A 3 2.60 -1.00 -0.41
CA LEU A 3 2.06 -2.28 0.06
C LEU A 3 0.68 -2.02 0.66
N MET A 4 -0.25 -2.94 0.44
CA MET A 4 -1.61 -2.78 0.92
C MET A 4 -2.13 -4.12 1.46
N ASP A 5 -2.95 -4.08 2.51
CA ASP A 5 -3.64 -5.25 3.00
C ASP A 5 -5.11 -5.23 2.57
N VAL A 6 -5.71 -6.41 2.48
CA VAL A 6 -7.14 -6.54 2.19
C VAL A 6 -7.93 -6.68 3.48
N GLU A 7 -7.48 -7.56 4.37
CA GLU A 7 -8.15 -7.83 5.63
C GLU A 7 -7.40 -7.17 6.77
N ASN A 8 -8.03 -6.18 7.37
CA ASN A 8 -7.51 -5.51 8.54
C ASN A 8 -8.17 -6.13 9.78
N LEU A 9 -7.39 -6.76 10.63
CA LEU A 9 -7.90 -7.40 11.84
C LEU A 9 -8.49 -6.41 12.84
N TYR A 10 -8.08 -5.16 12.74
CA TYR A 10 -8.49 -4.13 13.70
C TYR A 10 -9.76 -3.40 13.28
N ALA A 11 -10.04 -3.35 11.98
CA ALA A 11 -11.21 -2.64 11.47
C ALA A 11 -11.68 -3.25 10.16
N ARG A 12 -12.82 -3.92 10.20
CA ARG A 12 -13.40 -4.54 9.00
C ARG A 12 -13.72 -3.50 7.94
N GLY A 13 -13.41 -3.86 6.70
CA GLY A 13 -13.68 -2.98 5.56
C GLY A 13 -12.67 -1.88 5.37
N TRP A 14 -11.64 -1.82 6.22
CA TRP A 14 -10.55 -0.87 6.09
C TRP A 14 -9.30 -1.59 5.61
N SER A 15 -8.49 -0.88 4.85
CA SER A 15 -7.17 -1.36 4.43
C SER A 15 -6.12 -0.31 4.72
N HIS A 16 -4.91 -0.78 5.00
CA HIS A 16 -3.76 0.10 5.15
C HIS A 16 -2.97 0.12 3.86
N VAL A 17 -2.41 1.27 3.53
CA VAL A 17 -1.39 1.39 2.48
C VAL A 17 -0.15 1.98 3.13
N VAL A 18 0.99 1.33 2.95
CA VAL A 18 2.26 1.81 3.47
C VAL A 18 3.28 1.91 2.35
N SER A 19 4.25 2.80 2.53
CA SER A 19 5.40 2.90 1.63
C SER A 19 6.55 2.11 2.23
N THR A 20 7.28 1.37 1.41
CA THR A 20 8.45 0.63 1.87
C THR A 20 9.54 1.54 2.40
N THR A 21 9.51 2.82 2.04
CA THR A 21 10.49 3.82 2.46
C THR A 21 9.91 4.88 3.40
N ASP A 22 8.69 4.67 3.88
CA ASP A 22 7.95 5.64 4.69
C ASP A 22 7.80 6.99 4.00
N SER A 23 7.70 6.99 2.68
CA SER A 23 7.60 8.23 1.90
C SER A 23 6.20 8.82 1.99
N VAL A 24 6.08 9.93 2.70
CA VAL A 24 4.83 10.68 2.79
C VAL A 24 4.43 11.21 1.42
N ALA A 25 5.40 11.64 0.62
CA ALA A 25 5.14 12.15 -0.73
C ALA A 25 4.53 11.08 -1.63
N GLU A 26 5.03 9.85 -1.53
CA GLU A 26 4.50 8.72 -2.30
C GLU A 26 3.06 8.41 -1.88
N LEU A 27 2.80 8.37 -0.57
CA LEU A 27 1.47 8.12 -0.03
C LEU A 27 0.48 9.22 -0.42
N GLU A 28 0.91 10.47 -0.36
CA GLU A 28 0.05 11.60 -0.71
C GLU A 28 -0.31 11.60 -2.20
N ALA A 29 0.66 11.34 -3.05
CA ALA A 29 0.41 11.23 -4.48
C ALA A 29 -0.59 10.11 -4.78
N PHE A 30 -0.43 8.99 -4.12
CA PHE A 30 -1.34 7.85 -4.28
C PHE A 30 -2.73 8.18 -3.75
N ARG A 31 -2.82 8.85 -2.60
CA ARG A 31 -4.09 9.29 -2.03
C ARG A 31 -4.89 10.11 -3.03
N ILE A 32 -4.22 11.08 -3.66
CA ILE A 32 -4.85 11.94 -4.66
C ILE A 32 -5.31 11.12 -5.86
N LEU A 33 -4.46 10.23 -6.32
CA LEU A 33 -4.74 9.39 -7.49
C LEU A 33 -6.02 8.56 -7.31
N ILE A 34 -6.22 7.99 -6.13
CA ILE A 34 -7.39 7.15 -5.86
C ILE A 34 -8.59 7.93 -5.31
N GLY A 35 -8.45 9.24 -5.15
CA GLY A 35 -9.55 10.08 -4.68
C GLY A 35 -9.90 9.89 -3.22
N ALA A 36 -8.92 9.54 -2.38
CA ALA A 36 -9.14 9.41 -0.94
C ALA A 36 -9.12 10.79 -0.26
N PRO A 37 -9.86 10.95 0.83
CA PRO A 37 -9.87 12.22 1.55
C PRO A 37 -8.55 12.49 2.25
N GLU A 38 -8.28 13.76 2.55
CA GLU A 38 -7.05 14.15 3.23
C GLU A 38 -6.86 13.42 4.56
N ARG A 39 -7.95 13.20 5.28
CA ARG A 39 -7.89 12.50 6.57
C ARG A 39 -7.47 11.04 6.46
N ALA A 40 -7.42 10.49 5.25
CA ALA A 40 -6.96 9.13 5.07
C ALA A 40 -5.46 8.98 5.36
N LEU A 41 -4.70 10.05 5.18
CA LEU A 41 -3.27 10.03 5.46
C LEU A 41 -3.02 10.21 6.95
N GLN A 42 -2.39 9.21 7.56
CA GLN A 42 -2.04 9.18 8.97
C GLN A 42 -0.53 9.28 9.10
N LEU A 43 -0.07 10.21 9.94
CA LEU A 43 1.36 10.43 10.13
C LEU A 43 1.89 9.89 11.46
N LYS A 44 1.00 9.41 12.32
CA LYS A 44 1.42 8.86 13.61
C LYS A 44 2.13 7.53 13.42
N ARG A 45 3.23 7.33 14.15
CA ARG A 45 4.09 6.16 14.04
C ARG A 45 4.64 6.08 12.62
N ARG A 46 4.26 5.06 11.88
CA ARG A 46 4.63 4.95 10.48
C ARG A 46 3.59 5.65 9.62
N PRO A 47 4.00 6.47 8.64
CA PRO A 47 3.05 7.06 7.70
C PRO A 47 2.28 5.96 6.95
N HIS A 48 0.99 6.13 6.84
CA HIS A 48 0.14 5.18 6.12
C HIS A 48 -1.17 5.82 5.70
N LEU A 49 -1.87 5.15 4.79
CA LEU A 49 -3.23 5.52 4.44
C LEU A 49 -4.19 4.51 5.06
N ASP A 50 -5.29 5.02 5.60
CA ASP A 50 -6.42 4.20 6.04
C ASP A 50 -7.53 4.37 5.01
N LEU A 51 -7.84 3.31 4.26
CA LEU A 51 -8.79 3.37 3.16
C LEU A 51 -10.00 2.51 3.41
N LYS A 52 -11.16 3.02 2.99
CA LYS A 52 -12.42 2.29 3.00
C LYS A 52 -13.23 2.64 1.77
N LEU A 53 -14.27 1.86 1.50
CA LEU A 53 -15.24 2.11 0.43
C LEU A 53 -14.56 2.28 -0.94
N GLU A 54 -15.01 3.24 -1.73
CA GLU A 54 -14.54 3.40 -3.11
C GLU A 54 -13.03 3.66 -3.25
N PRO A 55 -12.42 4.52 -2.45
CA PRO A 55 -10.96 4.68 -2.53
C PRO A 55 -10.20 3.38 -2.28
N ARG A 56 -10.69 2.55 -1.35
CA ARG A 56 -10.10 1.24 -1.09
C ARG A 56 -10.21 0.35 -2.32
N GLU A 57 -11.38 0.33 -2.96
CA GLU A 57 -11.60 -0.45 -4.18
C GLU A 57 -10.67 -0.01 -5.31
N ARG A 58 -10.53 1.31 -5.48
CA ARG A 58 -9.64 1.86 -6.50
C ARG A 58 -8.18 1.49 -6.23
N ALA A 59 -7.77 1.52 -4.97
CA ALA A 59 -6.41 1.15 -4.59
C ALA A 59 -6.13 -0.32 -4.87
N LEU A 60 -7.08 -1.20 -4.52
CA LEU A 60 -6.94 -2.64 -4.76
C LEU A 60 -6.82 -2.98 -6.25
N ALA A 61 -7.35 -2.13 -7.11
CA ALA A 61 -7.30 -2.33 -8.56
C ALA A 61 -6.00 -1.80 -9.20
N ARG A 62 -5.14 -1.11 -8.43
CA ARG A 62 -3.92 -0.51 -9.00
C ARG A 62 -2.82 -1.56 -9.13
N PRO A 63 -2.24 -1.71 -10.34
CA PRO A 63 -1.22 -2.74 -10.57
C PRO A 63 0.11 -2.45 -9.88
N GLU A 64 0.39 -1.19 -9.54
CA GLU A 64 1.63 -0.82 -8.89
C GLU A 64 1.65 -1.10 -7.38
N VAL A 65 0.50 -1.48 -6.81
CA VAL A 65 0.41 -1.78 -5.39
C VAL A 65 0.54 -3.28 -5.18
N LEU A 66 1.43 -3.67 -4.26
CA LEU A 66 1.55 -5.07 -3.89
C LEU A 66 0.55 -5.34 -2.76
N VAL A 67 -0.41 -6.23 -3.04
CA VAL A 67 -1.53 -6.49 -2.14
C VAL A 67 -1.30 -7.77 -1.36
N PHE A 68 -1.51 -7.68 -0.05
CA PHE A 68 -1.44 -8.83 0.86
C PHE A 68 -2.83 -9.12 1.41
N ARG A 69 -3.09 -10.36 1.67
CA ARG A 69 -4.39 -10.75 2.21
C ARG A 69 -4.60 -10.18 3.62
N ARG A 70 -3.56 -10.23 4.45
CA ARG A 70 -3.64 -9.81 5.85
C ARG A 70 -2.57 -8.79 6.20
N THR A 71 -2.87 -7.96 7.19
CA THR A 71 -1.92 -6.97 7.71
C THR A 71 -0.63 -7.61 8.19
N VAL A 72 -0.71 -8.75 8.87
CA VAL A 72 0.49 -9.42 9.40
C VAL A 72 1.45 -9.84 8.29
N GLU A 73 0.92 -10.25 7.15
CA GLU A 73 1.74 -10.62 6.00
C GLU A 73 2.44 -9.40 5.40
N LEU A 74 1.71 -8.30 5.30
CA LEU A 74 2.26 -7.03 4.82
C LEU A 74 3.42 -6.58 5.72
N LEU A 75 3.21 -6.59 7.03
CA LEU A 75 4.23 -6.15 7.98
C LEU A 75 5.46 -7.05 7.96
N ARG A 76 5.25 -8.35 7.80
CA ARG A 76 6.35 -9.31 7.69
C ARG A 76 7.20 -9.05 6.45
N TYR A 77 6.55 -8.79 5.33
CA TYR A 77 7.23 -8.49 4.07
C TYR A 77 8.00 -7.18 4.17
N LEU A 78 7.37 -6.14 4.73
CA LEU A 78 8.01 -4.85 4.92
C LEU A 78 9.27 -4.98 5.79
N ARG A 79 9.18 -5.75 6.85
CA ARG A 79 10.34 -6.00 7.72
C ARG A 79 11.45 -6.72 6.97
N ALA A 80 11.10 -7.70 6.14
CA ALA A 80 12.07 -8.45 5.34
C ALA A 80 12.80 -7.53 4.36
N ILE A 81 12.09 -6.61 3.71
CA ILE A 81 12.71 -5.64 2.82
C ILE A 81 13.69 -4.76 3.60
N ARG A 82 13.27 -4.24 4.75
CA ARG A 82 14.09 -3.33 5.57
C ARG A 82 15.32 -4.01 6.14
N ASN A 83 15.23 -5.30 6.40
CA ASN A 83 16.37 -6.09 6.89
C ASN A 83 17.26 -6.58 5.76
N GLY A 84 16.90 -6.28 4.50
CA GLY A 84 17.68 -6.75 3.36
C GLY A 84 17.53 -8.23 3.05
N THR A 85 16.56 -8.91 3.69
CA THR A 85 16.35 -10.34 3.49
C THR A 85 15.63 -10.62 2.17
N VAL A 86 14.80 -9.68 1.74
CA VAL A 86 14.05 -9.76 0.49
C VAL A 86 14.27 -8.47 -0.26
N ALA A 87 14.55 -8.57 -1.56
CA ALA A 87 14.66 -7.39 -2.40
C ALA A 87 13.29 -6.92 -2.84
N GLU A 88 13.14 -5.61 -2.99
CA GLU A 88 11.93 -5.05 -3.57
C GLU A 88 11.78 -5.51 -5.01
N PRO A 89 10.59 -5.97 -5.43
CA PRO A 89 10.38 -6.35 -6.81
C PRO A 89 10.44 -5.10 -7.69
N VAL A 90 10.97 -5.29 -8.88
CA VAL A 90 11.03 -4.22 -9.87
C VAL A 90 9.75 -4.29 -10.68
N PHE A 91 8.92 -3.27 -10.54
CA PHE A 91 7.76 -3.11 -11.40
C PHE A 91 8.19 -2.35 -12.63
N THR A 92 8.39 -3.05 -13.71
CA THR A 92 8.66 -2.36 -14.97
C THR A 92 7.33 -1.86 -15.50
N PRO A 93 7.26 -0.62 -15.94
CA PRO A 93 6.05 -0.10 -16.57
C PRO A 93 5.93 -0.69 -17.95
N THR A 94 6.07 -1.95 -18.06
CA THR A 94 6.06 -2.54 -19.31
C THR A 94 4.79 -2.72 -19.84
N SER A 95 4.93 -2.76 -21.01
CA SER A 95 3.90 -3.07 -21.82
C SER A 95 3.19 -4.30 -21.40
N PRO A 96 1.86 -4.24 -21.34
CA PRO A 96 1.06 -5.40 -21.08
C PRO A 96 1.18 -6.46 -22.17
N THR A 97 1.93 -6.17 -23.19
CA THR A 97 2.15 -7.14 -24.23
C THR A 97 3.29 -8.07 -23.94
N ASP A 98 3.92 -7.86 -22.83
CA ASP A 98 4.90 -8.84 -22.45
C ASP A 98 4.20 -10.13 -22.23
N PRO A 99 4.46 -11.06 -23.05
CA PRO A 99 3.81 -12.34 -22.93
C PRO A 99 4.23 -13.03 -21.66
#